data_5d1bdeb4bee9779f92ba6967c7f1ed4d
#
_entry.id   5d1bdeb4bee9779f92ba6967c7f1ed4d
#
_cell.length_a   1.000
_cell.length_b   1.000
_cell.length_c   1.000
_cell.angle_alpha   90.00
_cell.angle_beta   90.00
_cell.angle_gamma   90.00
#
_symmetry.space_group_name_H-M   'P 1'
#
loop_
_entity.id
_entity.type
_entity.pdbx_description
1 polymer ?
#
loop_
_entity_poly.entity_id
_entity_poly.type
_entity_poly.pdbx_seq_one_letter_code
_entity_poly.pdbx_strand_id
1 'polypeptide(L)'
;MASASEQLASNMNLGAFGKAKDLQQRILFTLFVLLIYRLGTFVPVPGIDMAYYTQIFASASGGILERGNMFSGGAVERMAVFALNVMPYITASIVMQMMKKTVPSLVVLDKDGGQQGRQQINQYTRYLTVFLAIFQAYGIAKLLQIPAQGTGQTAAINPGLFFEATCVVTLVGGTMFLMWLGEQITARGVGNGVSLIIFAGIVAELPRAIYQVIGLGSDGSVAGSLIVIILAMSVALTLLIVFVERAQRRLLVQYPKRQMAGGKQFGGQNSFLPLKINTAGVIPPIFASSLLLLPATAGQMFAGSQAVPGADGATEASGSVFQTAMAFIGYGSPLYLTLYGVLVIFFCFFYTSFVFDSEQVSDNLRKQGGFLPGIRPGARTQEY
;
A
#
# COMPACT_ATOMS: atom_id res chain seq x y z
N MET A 1 -42.93 0.06 -4.32
CA MET A 1 -41.45 0.00 -4.50
C MET A 1 -40.94 1.42 -4.39
N ALA A 2 -40.27 1.74 -3.29
CA ALA A 2 -39.66 3.06 -3.13
C ALA A 2 -38.59 3.24 -4.22
N SER A 3 -38.53 4.41 -4.82
CA SER A 3 -37.57 4.72 -5.88
C SER A 3 -36.13 4.66 -5.33
N ALA A 4 -35.16 4.33 -6.18
CA ALA A 4 -33.76 4.27 -5.77
C ALA A 4 -33.27 5.58 -5.13
N SER A 5 -33.87 6.73 -5.49
CA SER A 5 -33.65 8.05 -4.92
C SER A 5 -34.18 8.19 -3.49
N GLU A 6 -35.34 7.61 -3.19
CA GLU A 6 -35.90 7.60 -1.81
C GLU A 6 -35.11 6.70 -0.88
N GLN A 7 -34.61 5.55 -1.36
CA GLN A 7 -33.72 4.70 -0.60
C GLN A 7 -32.35 5.35 -0.34
N LEU A 8 -31.82 6.10 -1.29
CA LEU A 8 -30.61 6.92 -1.10
C LEU A 8 -30.83 8.05 -0.09
N ALA A 9 -31.97 8.75 -0.17
CA ALA A 9 -32.30 9.83 0.78
C ALA A 9 -32.55 9.30 2.20
N SER A 10 -33.17 8.13 2.35
CA SER A 10 -33.38 7.51 3.68
C SER A 10 -32.08 6.98 4.30
N ASN A 11 -31.13 6.54 3.48
CA ASN A 11 -29.80 6.11 3.94
C ASN A 11 -28.85 7.27 4.24
N MET A 12 -29.13 8.48 3.70
CA MET A 12 -28.36 9.70 3.97
C MET A 12 -29.00 10.55 5.08
N ASN A 13 -29.44 9.93 6.16
CA ASN A 13 -30.02 10.64 7.29
C ASN A 13 -28.88 11.36 8.08
N LEU A 14 -28.45 12.54 7.55
CA LEU A 14 -27.43 13.39 8.17
C LEU A 14 -27.82 13.79 9.62
N GLY A 15 -29.12 13.77 9.95
CA GLY A 15 -29.61 13.98 11.31
C GLY A 15 -29.28 12.83 12.27
N ALA A 16 -29.15 11.60 11.78
CA ALA A 16 -28.71 10.45 12.60
C ALA A 16 -27.20 10.53 12.89
N PHE A 17 -26.41 11.13 11.99
CA PHE A 17 -24.98 11.39 12.18
C PHE A 17 -24.73 12.32 13.38
N GLY A 18 -25.58 13.34 13.57
CA GLY A 18 -25.49 14.26 14.71
C GLY A 18 -25.77 13.62 16.08
N LYS A 19 -26.45 12.47 16.11
CA LYS A 19 -26.79 11.73 17.34
C LYS A 19 -25.77 10.64 17.73
N ALA A 20 -24.91 10.21 16.80
CA ALA A 20 -23.94 9.16 17.03
C ALA A 20 -22.58 9.72 17.51
N LYS A 21 -22.51 10.13 18.78
CA LYS A 21 -21.29 10.73 19.38
C LYS A 21 -20.05 9.84 19.26
N ASP A 22 -20.19 8.54 19.40
CA ASP A 22 -19.07 7.57 19.29
C ASP A 22 -18.48 7.57 17.88
N LEU A 23 -19.33 7.58 16.84
CA LEU A 23 -18.87 7.65 15.44
C LEU A 23 -18.16 8.98 15.13
N GLN A 24 -18.69 10.09 15.64
CA GLN A 24 -18.06 11.40 15.48
C GLN A 24 -16.68 11.44 16.12
N GLN A 25 -16.53 10.90 17.35
CA GLN A 25 -15.24 10.83 18.02
C GLN A 25 -14.22 9.99 17.24
N ARG A 26 -14.62 8.85 16.68
CA ARG A 26 -13.76 8.01 15.84
C ARG A 26 -13.33 8.70 14.57
N ILE A 27 -14.24 9.40 13.90
CA ILE A 27 -13.93 10.18 12.70
C ILE A 27 -12.99 11.34 13.03
N LEU A 28 -13.29 12.11 14.08
CA LEU A 28 -12.46 13.23 14.50
C LEU A 28 -11.05 12.77 14.90
N PHE A 29 -10.94 11.65 15.62
CA PHE A 29 -9.66 11.04 15.95
C PHE A 29 -8.87 10.64 14.68
N THR A 30 -9.54 10.02 13.72
CA THR A 30 -8.90 9.63 12.44
C THR A 30 -8.39 10.86 11.69
N LEU A 31 -9.20 11.91 11.56
CA LEU A 31 -8.81 13.15 10.91
C LEU A 31 -7.64 13.84 11.64
N PHE A 32 -7.64 13.84 12.96
CA PHE A 32 -6.56 14.39 13.78
C PHE A 32 -5.23 13.65 13.53
N VAL A 33 -5.26 12.31 13.50
CA VAL A 33 -4.07 11.51 13.22
C VAL A 33 -3.57 11.73 11.79
N LEU A 34 -4.46 11.84 10.80
CA LEU A 34 -4.08 12.17 9.43
C LEU A 34 -3.48 13.57 9.30
N LEU A 35 -3.92 14.53 10.12
CA LEU A 35 -3.31 15.85 10.20
C LEU A 35 -1.87 15.78 10.76
N ILE A 36 -1.65 15.00 11.83
CA ILE A 36 -0.29 14.75 12.35
C ILE A 36 0.61 14.12 11.28
N TYR A 37 0.09 13.12 10.56
CA TYR A 37 0.80 12.54 9.43
C TYR A 37 1.20 13.61 8.41
N ARG A 38 0.25 14.46 8.01
CA ARG A 38 0.52 15.50 7.02
C ARG A 38 1.55 16.52 7.50
N LEU A 39 1.50 16.94 8.75
CA LEU A 39 2.52 17.82 9.34
C LEU A 39 3.91 17.20 9.29
N GLY A 40 4.03 15.91 9.61
CA GLY A 40 5.32 15.22 9.59
C GLY A 40 5.92 15.05 8.19
N THR A 41 5.12 15.11 7.11
CA THR A 41 5.64 15.11 5.73
C THR A 41 6.35 16.41 5.33
N PHE A 42 6.30 17.45 6.16
CA PHE A 42 7.01 18.72 5.96
C PHE A 42 8.26 18.88 6.83
N VAL A 43 8.48 17.98 7.78
CA VAL A 43 9.67 18.03 8.66
C VAL A 43 10.85 17.36 7.95
N PRO A 44 11.87 18.09 7.50
CA PRO A 44 12.99 17.52 6.78
C PRO A 44 13.92 16.71 7.71
N VAL A 45 14.62 15.74 7.13
CA VAL A 45 15.70 15.02 7.84
C VAL A 45 16.86 15.99 8.12
N PRO A 46 17.41 16.03 9.34
CA PRO A 46 18.49 16.93 9.68
C PRO A 46 19.79 16.58 8.91
N GLY A 47 20.55 17.63 8.56
CA GLY A 47 21.84 17.49 7.88
C GLY A 47 21.78 17.38 6.36
N ILE A 48 20.64 17.72 5.74
CA ILE A 48 20.44 17.71 4.28
C ILE A 48 20.33 19.15 3.77
N ASP A 49 21.03 19.44 2.69
CA ASP A 49 20.84 20.67 1.92
C ASP A 49 19.62 20.51 1.00
N MET A 50 18.52 21.15 1.39
CA MET A 50 17.26 21.06 0.67
C MET A 50 17.30 21.70 -0.71
N ALA A 51 18.06 22.79 -0.89
CA ALA A 51 18.17 23.48 -2.17
C ALA A 51 18.85 22.59 -3.22
N TYR A 52 19.90 21.91 -2.80
CA TYR A 52 20.62 20.98 -3.66
C TYR A 52 19.85 19.66 -3.88
N TYR A 53 19.22 19.14 -2.84
CA TYR A 53 18.41 17.91 -2.96
C TYR A 53 17.24 18.07 -3.93
N THR A 54 16.53 19.20 -3.91
CA THR A 54 15.43 19.44 -4.86
C THR A 54 15.90 19.53 -6.31
N GLN A 55 17.11 19.99 -6.58
CA GLN A 55 17.70 19.97 -7.92
C GLN A 55 18.01 18.55 -8.39
N ILE A 56 18.60 17.73 -7.51
CA ILE A 56 18.86 16.30 -7.80
C ILE A 56 17.55 15.58 -8.06
N PHE A 57 16.54 15.80 -7.22
CA PHE A 57 15.24 15.18 -7.36
C PHE A 57 14.56 15.57 -8.68
N ALA A 58 14.62 16.83 -9.07
CA ALA A 58 14.09 17.33 -10.33
C ALA A 58 14.81 16.73 -11.56
N SER A 59 16.12 16.53 -11.47
CA SER A 59 16.91 15.90 -12.55
C SER A 59 16.68 14.38 -12.65
N ALA A 60 16.31 13.75 -11.53
CA ALA A 60 15.97 12.32 -11.46
C ALA A 60 14.47 12.03 -11.67
N SER A 61 13.71 13.02 -12.17
CA SER A 61 12.28 12.88 -12.46
C SER A 61 12.03 11.72 -13.44
N GLY A 62 10.99 10.91 -13.16
CA GLY A 62 10.69 9.67 -13.88
C GLY A 62 11.28 8.40 -13.26
N GLY A 63 12.02 8.51 -12.14
CA GLY A 63 12.63 7.36 -11.47
C GLY A 63 11.80 6.75 -10.34
N ILE A 64 12.45 5.85 -9.60
CA ILE A 64 11.88 5.13 -8.45
C ILE A 64 11.51 6.08 -7.32
N LEU A 65 12.29 7.17 -7.14
CA LEU A 65 12.07 8.20 -6.11
C LEU A 65 10.73 8.92 -6.32
N GLU A 66 10.35 9.19 -7.57
CA GLU A 66 9.07 9.85 -7.87
C GLU A 66 7.87 8.99 -7.50
N ARG A 67 7.97 7.66 -7.69
CA ARG A 67 6.91 6.74 -7.22
C ARG A 67 6.82 6.69 -5.70
N GLY A 68 7.97 6.63 -5.02
CA GLY A 68 8.00 6.76 -3.55
C GLY A 68 7.34 8.06 -3.11
N ASN A 69 7.57 9.13 -3.84
CA ASN A 69 6.99 10.46 -3.59
C ASN A 69 5.46 10.46 -3.74
N MET A 70 4.92 9.81 -4.78
CA MET A 70 3.48 9.69 -5.00
C MET A 70 2.76 9.01 -3.82
N PHE A 71 3.33 7.92 -3.28
CA PHE A 71 2.74 7.22 -2.12
C PHE A 71 2.99 7.92 -0.79
N SER A 72 4.04 8.73 -0.68
CA SER A 72 4.40 9.44 0.55
C SER A 72 3.77 10.83 0.67
N GLY A 73 3.05 11.29 -0.36
CA GLY A 73 2.41 12.61 -0.34
C GLY A 73 3.43 13.76 -0.37
N GLY A 74 4.48 13.64 -1.19
CA GLY A 74 5.52 14.64 -1.33
C GLY A 74 6.64 14.57 -0.28
N ALA A 75 6.63 13.57 0.61
CA ALA A 75 7.63 13.46 1.67
C ALA A 75 9.02 13.09 1.14
N VAL A 76 9.11 12.34 0.03
CA VAL A 76 10.39 12.01 -0.61
C VAL A 76 11.01 13.24 -1.27
N GLU A 77 10.25 14.05 -1.98
CA GLU A 77 10.70 15.27 -2.63
C GLU A 77 11.29 16.29 -1.63
N ARG A 78 10.75 16.29 -0.41
CA ARG A 78 11.20 17.15 0.70
C ARG A 78 12.17 16.46 1.64
N MET A 79 12.56 15.22 1.32
CA MET A 79 13.35 14.36 2.20
C MET A 79 12.91 14.45 3.67
N ALA A 80 11.60 14.30 3.89
CA ALA A 80 11.01 14.42 5.20
C ALA A 80 11.27 13.17 6.05
N VAL A 81 11.05 13.29 7.36
CA VAL A 81 11.14 12.19 8.33
C VAL A 81 10.29 10.98 7.88
N PHE A 82 9.19 11.21 7.16
CA PHE A 82 8.30 10.19 6.63
C PHE A 82 8.59 9.80 5.17
N ALA A 83 9.80 10.06 4.67
CA ALA A 83 10.14 9.73 3.27
C ALA A 83 10.00 8.24 2.93
N LEU A 84 10.32 7.33 3.85
CA LEU A 84 10.08 5.89 3.68
C LEU A 84 8.61 5.50 3.75
N ASN A 85 7.74 6.41 4.27
CA ASN A 85 6.32 6.13 4.48
C ASN A 85 6.11 4.79 5.24
N VAL A 86 5.06 4.07 4.92
CA VAL A 86 4.70 2.74 5.49
C VAL A 86 5.19 1.59 4.60
N MET A 87 6.00 1.89 3.56
CA MET A 87 6.46 0.88 2.58
C MET A 87 7.20 -0.31 3.22
N PRO A 88 8.15 -0.12 4.16
CA PRO A 88 8.82 -1.24 4.83
C PRO A 88 7.86 -2.16 5.57
N TYR A 89 6.82 -1.58 6.20
CA TYR A 89 5.78 -2.35 6.89
C TYR A 89 4.91 -3.17 5.92
N ILE A 90 4.55 -2.60 4.77
CA ILE A 90 3.78 -3.33 3.75
C ILE A 90 4.57 -4.54 3.28
N THR A 91 5.86 -4.35 2.92
CA THR A 91 6.74 -5.43 2.49
C THR A 91 6.88 -6.50 3.57
N ALA A 92 7.11 -6.11 4.83
CA ALA A 92 7.17 -7.03 5.96
C ALA A 92 5.87 -7.82 6.14
N SER A 93 4.72 -7.15 6.03
CA SER A 93 3.40 -7.77 6.14
C SER A 93 3.16 -8.82 5.06
N ILE A 94 3.61 -8.55 3.80
CA ILE A 94 3.52 -9.50 2.70
C ILE A 94 4.35 -10.74 3.00
N VAL A 95 5.63 -10.54 3.35
CA VAL A 95 6.55 -11.64 3.66
C VAL A 95 5.99 -12.49 4.79
N MET A 96 5.47 -11.87 5.84
CA MET A 96 4.86 -12.60 6.95
C MET A 96 3.59 -13.36 6.55
N GLN A 97 2.76 -12.79 5.67
CA GLN A 97 1.59 -13.50 5.14
C GLN A 97 1.99 -14.71 4.31
N MET A 98 3.05 -14.62 3.51
CA MET A 98 3.60 -15.76 2.78
C MET A 98 4.15 -16.82 3.74
N MET A 99 4.91 -16.41 4.75
CA MET A 99 5.51 -17.31 5.74
C MET A 99 4.47 -18.05 6.57
N LYS A 100 3.33 -17.45 6.87
CA LYS A 100 2.21 -18.09 7.58
C LYS A 100 1.67 -19.33 6.90
N LYS A 101 1.79 -19.47 5.57
CA LYS A 101 1.35 -20.68 4.85
C LYS A 101 2.50 -21.66 4.57
N THR A 102 3.73 -21.17 4.55
CA THR A 102 4.89 -21.96 4.16
C THR A 102 5.60 -22.60 5.37
N VAL A 103 5.67 -21.85 6.48
CA VAL A 103 6.42 -22.28 7.67
C VAL A 103 5.47 -22.99 8.64
N PRO A 104 5.65 -24.32 8.92
CA PRO A 104 4.73 -25.10 9.73
C PRO A 104 4.48 -24.53 11.13
N SER A 105 5.50 -23.96 11.78
CA SER A 105 5.38 -23.35 13.11
C SER A 105 4.45 -22.12 13.10
N LEU A 106 4.48 -21.31 12.03
CA LEU A 106 3.61 -20.15 11.88
C LEU A 106 2.20 -20.54 11.48
N VAL A 107 2.03 -21.64 10.73
CA VAL A 107 0.72 -22.21 10.39
C VAL A 107 -0.02 -22.63 11.65
N VAL A 108 0.65 -23.36 12.55
CA VAL A 108 0.09 -23.78 13.85
C VAL A 108 -0.26 -22.56 14.70
N LEU A 109 0.65 -21.58 14.73
CA LEU A 109 0.43 -20.35 15.50
C LEU A 109 -0.78 -19.54 15.00
N ASP A 110 -1.02 -19.50 13.70
CA ASP A 110 -2.16 -18.79 13.10
C ASP A 110 -3.49 -19.53 13.29
N LYS A 111 -3.50 -20.88 13.21
CA LYS A 111 -4.70 -21.71 13.34
C LYS A 111 -5.07 -21.98 14.81
N ASP A 112 -4.12 -22.37 15.63
CA ASP A 112 -4.35 -22.86 16.99
C ASP A 112 -4.03 -21.82 18.07
N GLY A 113 -3.21 -20.80 17.76
CA GLY A 113 -2.76 -19.79 18.71
C GLY A 113 -3.80 -18.72 19.09
N GLY A 114 -4.96 -18.68 18.44
CA GLY A 114 -6.02 -17.71 18.74
C GLY A 114 -5.55 -16.25 18.74
N GLN A 115 -5.93 -15.47 19.77
CA GLN A 115 -5.51 -14.06 19.88
C GLN A 115 -4.02 -13.91 20.20
N GLN A 116 -3.45 -14.81 20.99
CA GLN A 116 -2.02 -14.76 21.33
C GLN A 116 -1.14 -15.05 20.12
N GLY A 117 -1.52 -16.02 19.29
CA GLY A 117 -0.81 -16.32 18.06
C GLY A 117 -0.80 -15.14 17.09
N ARG A 118 -1.94 -14.47 16.92
CA ARG A 118 -2.02 -13.25 16.11
C ARG A 118 -1.15 -12.11 16.63
N GLN A 119 -1.07 -11.93 17.95
CA GLN A 119 -0.21 -10.92 18.55
C GLN A 119 1.27 -11.22 18.30
N GLN A 120 1.70 -12.47 18.43
CA GLN A 120 3.08 -12.88 18.13
C GLN A 120 3.43 -12.67 16.66
N ILE A 121 2.54 -13.00 15.73
CA ILE A 121 2.74 -12.76 14.30
C ILE A 121 2.88 -11.26 14.02
N ASN A 122 2.06 -10.42 14.66
CA ASN A 122 2.19 -8.97 14.53
C ASN A 122 3.52 -8.46 15.08
N GLN A 123 4.04 -9.03 16.17
CA GLN A 123 5.37 -8.70 16.69
C GLN A 123 6.48 -9.07 15.70
N TYR A 124 6.43 -10.26 15.08
CA TYR A 124 7.40 -10.65 14.05
C TYR A 124 7.33 -9.71 12.83
N THR A 125 6.13 -9.30 12.44
CA THR A 125 5.95 -8.30 11.38
C THR A 125 6.63 -6.98 11.74
N ARG A 126 6.51 -6.51 12.98
CA ARG A 126 7.18 -5.28 13.46
C ARG A 126 8.70 -5.40 13.43
N TYR A 127 9.27 -6.53 13.90
CA TYR A 127 10.71 -6.75 13.84
C TYR A 127 11.24 -6.79 12.42
N LEU A 128 10.53 -7.46 11.52
CA LEU A 128 10.88 -7.49 10.10
C LEU A 128 10.77 -6.09 9.46
N THR A 129 9.77 -5.31 9.86
CA THR A 129 9.62 -3.91 9.42
C THR A 129 10.82 -3.06 9.81
N VAL A 130 11.29 -3.17 11.05
CA VAL A 130 12.48 -2.43 11.53
C VAL A 130 13.70 -2.82 10.72
N PHE A 131 13.92 -4.11 10.50
CA PHE A 131 15.04 -4.60 9.71
C PHE A 131 15.03 -4.06 8.28
N LEU A 132 13.88 -4.13 7.59
CA LEU A 132 13.73 -3.60 6.24
C LEU A 132 13.85 -2.09 6.19
N ALA A 133 13.31 -1.39 7.19
CA ALA A 133 13.43 0.06 7.30
C ALA A 133 14.88 0.52 7.48
N ILE A 134 15.67 -0.16 8.31
CA ILE A 134 17.11 0.12 8.47
C ILE A 134 17.83 -0.08 7.14
N PHE A 135 17.57 -1.18 6.44
CA PHE A 135 18.20 -1.47 5.16
C PHE A 135 17.89 -0.40 4.12
N GLN A 136 16.61 -0.02 3.99
CA GLN A 136 16.18 1.00 3.03
C GLN A 136 16.69 2.40 3.42
N ALA A 137 16.64 2.76 4.71
CA ALA A 137 17.16 4.04 5.22
C ALA A 137 18.67 4.18 4.98
N TYR A 138 19.43 3.11 5.18
CA TYR A 138 20.85 3.08 4.91
C TYR A 138 21.13 3.28 3.41
N GLY A 139 20.35 2.64 2.53
CA GLY A 139 20.45 2.86 1.10
C GLY A 139 20.22 4.31 0.69
N ILE A 140 19.21 4.95 1.25
CA ILE A 140 18.93 6.37 1.01
C ILE A 140 20.06 7.25 1.57
N ALA A 141 20.55 6.97 2.78
CA ALA A 141 21.64 7.73 3.37
C ALA A 141 22.92 7.68 2.52
N LYS A 142 23.24 6.53 1.93
CA LYS A 142 24.35 6.39 0.97
C LYS A 142 24.09 7.15 -0.32
N LEU A 143 22.88 7.08 -0.87
CA LEU A 143 22.52 7.81 -2.08
C LEU A 143 22.71 9.34 -1.92
N LEU A 144 22.36 9.88 -0.76
CA LEU A 144 22.49 11.31 -0.46
C LEU A 144 23.95 11.79 -0.31
N GLN A 145 24.90 10.88 -0.11
CA GLN A 145 26.31 11.18 -0.02
C GLN A 145 27.06 11.06 -1.36
N ILE A 146 26.40 10.54 -2.41
CA ILE A 146 27.02 10.45 -3.73
C ILE A 146 27.12 11.86 -4.32
N PRO A 147 28.32 12.31 -4.71
CA PRO A 147 28.47 13.59 -5.36
C PRO A 147 27.78 13.59 -6.72
N ALA A 148 27.04 14.63 -7.04
CA ALA A 148 26.44 14.74 -8.37
C ALA A 148 27.55 14.97 -9.43
N GLN A 149 27.36 14.34 -10.57
CA GLN A 149 28.29 14.47 -11.70
C GLN A 149 28.39 15.95 -12.13
N GLY A 150 29.58 16.51 -12.06
CA GLY A 150 29.90 17.86 -12.52
C GLY A 150 30.05 18.94 -11.44
N THR A 151 29.45 18.81 -10.25
CA THR A 151 29.57 19.83 -9.20
C THR A 151 30.39 19.38 -7.99
N GLY A 152 30.60 18.08 -7.82
CA GLY A 152 31.29 17.53 -6.63
C GLY A 152 30.54 17.76 -5.30
N GLN A 153 29.36 18.37 -5.35
CA GLN A 153 28.53 18.64 -4.17
C GLN A 153 27.70 17.41 -3.81
N THR A 154 27.49 17.20 -2.52
CA THR A 154 26.63 16.15 -1.96
C THR A 154 25.38 16.77 -1.35
N ALA A 155 24.27 15.99 -1.33
CA ALA A 155 23.06 16.45 -0.66
C ALA A 155 23.22 16.47 0.87
N ALA A 156 24.21 15.76 1.41
CA ALA A 156 24.56 15.81 2.82
C ALA A 156 25.50 17.01 3.09
N ILE A 157 25.14 17.87 4.05
CA ILE A 157 25.94 19.04 4.45
C ILE A 157 27.32 18.60 4.99
N ASN A 158 27.32 17.53 5.81
CA ASN A 158 28.54 16.94 6.35
C ASN A 158 28.52 15.44 6.07
N PRO A 159 29.03 14.97 4.92
CA PRO A 159 29.05 13.55 4.62
C PRO A 159 29.93 12.79 5.62
N GLY A 160 29.44 11.68 6.15
CA GLY A 160 30.16 10.86 7.11
C GLY A 160 29.24 9.93 7.89
N LEU A 161 29.86 9.10 8.74
CA LEU A 161 29.17 8.09 9.52
C LEU A 161 28.10 8.66 10.47
N PHE A 162 28.34 9.87 10.98
CA PHE A 162 27.38 10.57 11.83
C PHE A 162 26.10 10.95 11.06
N PHE A 163 26.24 11.46 9.84
CA PHE A 163 25.09 11.74 8.97
C PHE A 163 24.31 10.46 8.62
N GLU A 164 25.02 9.37 8.29
CA GLU A 164 24.38 8.07 8.01
C GLU A 164 23.55 7.60 9.21
N ALA A 165 24.16 7.61 10.40
CA ALA A 165 23.47 7.20 11.62
C ALA A 165 22.24 8.06 11.91
N THR A 166 22.37 9.39 11.80
CA THR A 166 21.29 10.34 12.03
C THR A 166 20.16 10.14 11.02
N CYS A 167 20.48 9.99 9.73
CA CYS A 167 19.51 9.75 8.67
C CYS A 167 18.76 8.43 8.89
N VAL A 168 19.48 7.33 9.16
CA VAL A 168 18.88 6.03 9.42
C VAL A 168 17.96 6.07 10.64
N VAL A 169 18.42 6.62 11.77
CA VAL A 169 17.60 6.69 12.99
C VAL A 169 16.35 7.54 12.75
N THR A 170 16.47 8.66 12.05
CA THR A 170 15.34 9.55 11.76
C THR A 170 14.31 8.87 10.86
N LEU A 171 14.73 8.25 9.77
CA LEU A 171 13.83 7.57 8.82
C LEU A 171 13.16 6.32 9.42
N VAL A 172 13.93 5.52 10.18
CA VAL A 172 13.38 4.35 10.88
C VAL A 172 12.40 4.79 11.97
N GLY A 173 12.78 5.81 12.75
CA GLY A 173 11.88 6.40 13.75
C GLY A 173 10.58 6.91 13.14
N GLY A 174 10.67 7.60 12.00
CA GLY A 174 9.51 8.06 11.22
C GLY A 174 8.60 6.91 10.77
N THR A 175 9.18 5.85 10.21
CA THR A 175 8.42 4.67 9.78
C THR A 175 7.74 3.97 10.95
N MET A 176 8.44 3.79 12.07
CA MET A 176 7.87 3.17 13.27
C MET A 176 6.74 4.03 13.88
N PHE A 177 6.90 5.34 13.86
CA PHE A 177 5.86 6.26 14.30
C PHE A 177 4.62 6.20 13.40
N LEU A 178 4.79 6.14 12.08
CA LEU A 178 3.67 5.97 11.14
C LEU A 178 2.96 4.63 11.32
N MET A 179 3.70 3.55 11.55
CA MET A 179 3.12 2.25 11.85
C MET A 179 2.28 2.31 13.13
N TRP A 180 2.80 2.93 14.19
CA TRP A 180 2.07 3.12 15.44
C TRP A 180 0.82 3.99 15.24
N LEU A 181 0.89 5.08 14.46
CA LEU A 181 -0.28 5.89 14.11
C LEU A 181 -1.33 5.07 13.36
N GLY A 182 -0.92 4.24 12.39
CA GLY A 182 -1.81 3.34 11.66
C GLY A 182 -2.53 2.35 12.58
N GLU A 183 -1.82 1.79 13.56
CA GLU A 183 -2.41 0.90 14.58
C GLU A 183 -3.40 1.65 15.47
N GLN A 184 -3.10 2.90 15.87
CA GLN A 184 -4.04 3.71 16.66
C GLN A 184 -5.32 4.03 15.89
N ILE A 185 -5.22 4.37 14.60
CA ILE A 185 -6.42 4.56 13.76
C ILE A 185 -7.23 3.26 13.69
N THR A 186 -6.58 2.12 13.47
CA THR A 186 -7.27 0.82 13.38
C THR A 186 -7.96 0.44 14.70
N ALA A 187 -7.35 0.77 15.84
CA ALA A 187 -7.90 0.44 17.16
C ALA A 187 -9.02 1.40 17.63
N ARG A 188 -8.87 2.70 17.38
CA ARG A 188 -9.72 3.75 17.94
C ARG A 188 -10.47 4.60 16.91
N GLY A 189 -10.04 4.53 15.64
CA GLY A 189 -10.60 5.30 14.54
C GLY A 189 -11.59 4.50 13.70
N VAL A 190 -11.57 4.76 12.40
CA VAL A 190 -12.44 4.13 11.38
C VAL A 190 -11.58 3.43 10.35
N GLY A 191 -11.86 2.15 10.09
CA GLY A 191 -11.22 1.38 9.03
C GLY A 191 -9.78 0.93 9.33
N ASN A 192 -9.03 0.61 8.27
CA ASN A 192 -7.62 0.21 8.38
C ASN A 192 -6.72 1.45 8.34
N GLY A 193 -6.03 1.73 9.45
CA GLY A 193 -5.24 2.95 9.61
C GLY A 193 -4.07 3.05 8.63
N VAL A 194 -3.37 1.96 8.36
CA VAL A 194 -2.25 1.94 7.39
C VAL A 194 -2.74 2.30 5.98
N SER A 195 -3.85 1.71 5.55
CA SER A 195 -4.46 2.02 4.25
C SER A 195 -4.93 3.48 4.16
N LEU A 196 -5.44 4.04 5.27
CA LEU A 196 -5.85 5.44 5.31
C LEU A 196 -4.66 6.41 5.24
N ILE A 197 -3.53 6.08 5.85
CA ILE A 197 -2.30 6.88 5.75
C ILE A 197 -1.81 6.92 4.30
N ILE A 198 -1.78 5.76 3.62
CA ILE A 198 -1.38 5.68 2.20
C ILE A 198 -2.36 6.49 1.33
N PHE A 199 -3.66 6.30 1.54
CA PHE A 199 -4.70 7.05 0.83
C PHE A 199 -4.55 8.56 1.02
N ALA A 200 -4.33 9.01 2.25
CA ALA A 200 -4.12 10.42 2.56
C ALA A 200 -2.87 10.99 1.87
N GLY A 201 -1.79 10.19 1.76
CA GLY A 201 -0.61 10.57 0.99
C GLY A 201 -0.93 10.81 -0.49
N ILE A 202 -1.60 9.85 -1.13
CA ILE A 202 -1.95 9.94 -2.55
C ILE A 202 -2.91 11.12 -2.81
N VAL A 203 -3.96 11.25 -2.01
CA VAL A 203 -4.96 12.32 -2.19
C VAL A 203 -4.36 13.71 -1.95
N ALA A 204 -3.36 13.82 -1.07
CA ALA A 204 -2.72 15.10 -0.78
C ALA A 204 -1.93 15.69 -1.98
N GLU A 205 -1.45 14.84 -2.90
CA GLU A 205 -0.77 15.30 -4.12
C GLU A 205 -1.73 15.54 -5.32
N LEU A 206 -2.96 15.08 -5.22
CA LEU A 206 -3.94 15.19 -6.30
C LEU A 206 -4.23 16.65 -6.72
N PRO A 207 -4.43 17.63 -5.80
CA PRO A 207 -4.63 19.03 -6.20
C PRO A 207 -3.43 19.60 -6.95
N ARG A 208 -2.19 19.26 -6.53
CA ARG A 208 -0.96 19.69 -7.21
C ARG A 208 -0.87 19.10 -8.62
N ALA A 209 -1.17 17.80 -8.76
CA ALA A 209 -1.18 17.14 -10.07
C ALA A 209 -2.20 17.76 -11.03
N ILE A 210 -3.41 18.06 -10.55
CA ILE A 210 -4.43 18.75 -11.36
C ILE A 210 -3.95 20.15 -11.79
N TYR A 211 -3.38 20.90 -10.85
CA TYR A 211 -2.84 22.24 -11.14
C TYR A 211 -1.71 22.19 -12.19
N GLN A 212 -0.81 21.22 -12.09
CA GLN A 212 0.26 21.01 -13.07
C GLN A 212 -0.29 20.68 -14.46
N VAL A 213 -1.29 19.79 -14.55
CA VAL A 213 -1.92 19.44 -15.85
C VAL A 213 -2.59 20.67 -16.48
N ILE A 214 -3.27 21.50 -15.69
CA ILE A 214 -3.88 22.74 -16.18
C ILE A 214 -2.80 23.75 -16.61
N GLY A 215 -1.72 23.86 -15.84
CA GLY A 215 -0.58 24.73 -16.14
C GLY A 215 0.09 24.40 -17.48
N LEU A 216 0.29 23.13 -17.80
CA LEU A 216 0.83 22.68 -19.10
C LEU A 216 -0.02 23.14 -20.29
N GLY A 217 -1.32 23.35 -20.06
CA GLY A 217 -2.20 23.90 -21.10
C GLY A 217 -2.10 25.41 -21.25
N SER A 218 -1.90 26.15 -20.15
CA SER A 218 -1.72 27.59 -20.20
C SER A 218 -0.39 28.00 -20.84
N ASP A 219 0.65 27.18 -20.66
CA ASP A 219 1.98 27.37 -21.26
C ASP A 219 2.05 26.97 -22.74
N GLY A 220 0.95 26.49 -23.32
CA GLY A 220 0.85 26.11 -24.74
C GLY A 220 1.65 24.83 -25.10
N SER A 221 2.25 24.16 -24.13
CA SER A 221 3.02 22.92 -24.33
C SER A 221 2.12 21.73 -24.68
N VAL A 222 0.86 21.76 -24.29
CA VAL A 222 -0.16 20.73 -24.53
C VAL A 222 -1.45 21.38 -25.06
N ALA A 223 -2.01 20.80 -26.12
CA ALA A 223 -3.29 21.28 -26.65
C ALA A 223 -4.40 21.19 -25.59
N GLY A 224 -5.19 22.25 -25.41
CA GLY A 224 -6.26 22.31 -24.40
C GLY A 224 -7.30 21.18 -24.55
N SER A 225 -7.54 20.69 -25.77
CA SER A 225 -8.38 19.51 -26.02
C SER A 225 -7.84 18.25 -25.36
N LEU A 226 -6.52 18.07 -25.32
CA LEU A 226 -5.87 16.89 -24.75
C LEU A 226 -5.98 16.90 -23.22
N ILE A 227 -5.97 18.08 -22.59
CA ILE A 227 -6.20 18.21 -21.15
C ILE A 227 -7.62 17.76 -20.77
N VAL A 228 -8.62 18.20 -21.54
CA VAL A 228 -10.01 17.79 -21.33
C VAL A 228 -10.15 16.27 -21.47
N ILE A 229 -9.49 15.68 -22.46
CA ILE A 229 -9.47 14.22 -22.66
C ILE A 229 -8.84 13.51 -21.46
N ILE A 230 -7.68 13.98 -20.95
CA ILE A 230 -7.00 13.40 -19.78
C ILE A 230 -7.91 13.46 -18.55
N LEU A 231 -8.55 14.60 -18.28
CA LEU A 231 -9.47 14.73 -17.14
C LEU A 231 -10.72 13.85 -17.31
N ALA A 232 -11.31 13.82 -18.49
CA ALA A 232 -12.46 12.94 -18.78
C ALA A 232 -12.09 11.47 -18.63
N MET A 233 -10.91 11.06 -19.11
CA MET A 233 -10.40 9.70 -19.00
C MET A 233 -10.12 9.31 -17.54
N SER A 234 -9.58 10.21 -16.71
CA SER A 234 -9.34 9.95 -15.28
C SER A 234 -10.65 9.72 -14.53
N VAL A 235 -11.69 10.51 -14.82
CA VAL A 235 -13.03 10.30 -14.25
C VAL A 235 -13.64 8.99 -14.74
N ALA A 236 -13.55 8.69 -16.04
CA ALA A 236 -14.07 7.44 -16.60
C ALA A 236 -13.39 6.20 -16.00
N LEU A 237 -12.05 6.23 -15.84
CA LEU A 237 -11.31 5.17 -15.18
C LEU A 237 -11.72 5.00 -13.72
N THR A 238 -11.89 6.08 -12.98
CA THR A 238 -12.34 6.03 -11.59
C THR A 238 -13.72 5.39 -11.48
N LEU A 239 -14.66 5.76 -12.34
CA LEU A 239 -15.99 5.16 -12.39
C LEU A 239 -15.94 3.67 -12.74
N LEU A 240 -15.09 3.29 -13.70
CA LEU A 240 -14.88 1.89 -14.08
C LEU A 240 -14.34 1.07 -12.91
N ILE A 241 -13.33 1.58 -12.21
CA ILE A 241 -12.74 0.91 -11.03
C ILE A 241 -13.81 0.74 -9.95
N VAL A 242 -14.57 1.79 -9.63
CA VAL A 242 -15.64 1.71 -8.62
C VAL A 242 -16.71 0.70 -9.02
N PHE A 243 -17.07 0.64 -10.31
CA PHE A 243 -18.03 -0.33 -10.82
C PHE A 243 -17.53 -1.78 -10.62
N VAL A 244 -16.27 -2.06 -10.97
CA VAL A 244 -15.67 -3.40 -10.81
C VAL A 244 -15.51 -3.76 -9.32
N GLU A 245 -15.07 -2.82 -8.47
CA GLU A 245 -14.90 -3.05 -7.03
C GLU A 245 -16.22 -3.31 -6.29
N ARG A 246 -17.33 -2.75 -6.79
CA ARG A 246 -18.67 -3.00 -6.24
C ARG A 246 -19.32 -4.26 -6.78
N ALA A 247 -18.78 -4.83 -7.85
CA ALA A 247 -19.31 -6.02 -8.48
C ALA A 247 -19.16 -7.23 -7.54
N GLN A 248 -20.28 -7.90 -7.25
CA GLN A 248 -20.32 -9.06 -6.36
C GLN A 248 -21.28 -10.13 -6.90
N ARG A 249 -20.88 -11.38 -6.81
CA ARG A 249 -21.75 -12.53 -7.03
C ARG A 249 -22.45 -12.87 -5.72
N ARG A 250 -23.77 -12.85 -5.70
CA ARG A 250 -24.57 -13.18 -4.51
C ARG A 250 -24.99 -14.64 -4.58
N LEU A 251 -24.43 -15.48 -3.71
CA LEU A 251 -24.84 -16.87 -3.58
C LEU A 251 -25.96 -16.99 -2.54
N LEU A 252 -27.04 -17.67 -2.92
CA LEU A 252 -28.15 -17.90 -2.00
C LEU A 252 -27.77 -18.99 -1.00
N VAL A 253 -27.82 -18.67 0.28
CA VAL A 253 -27.63 -19.63 1.38
C VAL A 253 -28.96 -19.83 2.09
N GLN A 254 -29.38 -21.08 2.19
CA GLN A 254 -30.60 -21.47 2.89
C GLN A 254 -30.26 -22.05 4.25
N TYR A 255 -30.99 -21.60 5.28
CA TYR A 255 -30.92 -22.16 6.62
C TYR A 255 -32.18 -22.98 6.90
N PRO A 256 -32.08 -24.22 7.43
CA PRO A 256 -33.22 -25.05 7.74
C PRO A 256 -34.09 -24.37 8.81
N LYS A 257 -35.38 -24.45 8.63
CA LYS A 257 -36.36 -23.99 9.63
C LYS A 257 -36.32 -24.91 10.84
N ARG A 258 -36.04 -24.37 12.02
CA ARG A 258 -36.18 -25.14 13.26
C ARG A 258 -37.61 -24.99 13.78
N GLN A 259 -38.31 -26.09 13.97
CA GLN A 259 -39.58 -26.11 14.69
C GLN A 259 -39.31 -26.26 16.18
N MET A 260 -39.74 -25.30 16.97
CA MET A 260 -39.76 -25.42 18.43
C MET A 260 -41.07 -26.10 18.88
N ALA A 261 -41.00 -26.89 19.95
CA ALA A 261 -42.18 -27.44 20.65
C ALA A 261 -43.11 -26.29 21.04
N GLY A 262 -44.21 -26.12 20.33
CA GLY A 262 -45.15 -25.02 20.49
C GLY A 262 -45.63 -24.38 19.18
N GLY A 263 -45.28 -24.95 18.02
CA GLY A 263 -45.85 -24.54 16.71
C GLY A 263 -45.32 -23.23 16.12
N LYS A 264 -44.47 -22.50 16.83
CA LYS A 264 -43.82 -21.31 16.26
C LYS A 264 -42.63 -21.72 15.42
N GLN A 265 -42.70 -21.45 14.12
CA GLN A 265 -41.58 -21.60 13.20
C GLN A 265 -40.62 -20.41 13.39
N PHE A 266 -39.43 -20.69 13.89
CA PHE A 266 -38.32 -19.72 13.95
C PHE A 266 -37.26 -20.13 12.95
N GLY A 267 -36.80 -19.17 12.13
CA GLY A 267 -35.76 -19.40 11.15
C GLY A 267 -36.27 -19.71 9.74
N GLY A 268 -35.40 -19.79 8.80
CA GLY A 268 -35.69 -19.93 7.38
C GLY A 268 -35.55 -18.62 6.62
N GLN A 269 -34.75 -17.69 7.14
CA GLN A 269 -34.32 -16.53 6.35
C GLN A 269 -33.29 -17.00 5.31
N ASN A 270 -33.61 -16.77 4.05
CA ASN A 270 -32.65 -16.91 3.00
C ASN A 270 -31.63 -15.76 3.13
N SER A 271 -30.38 -16.09 3.30
CA SER A 271 -29.28 -15.14 3.34
C SER A 271 -28.47 -15.22 2.05
N PHE A 272 -27.80 -14.15 1.69
CA PHE A 272 -26.91 -14.14 0.54
C PHE A 272 -25.47 -14.04 1.00
N LEU A 273 -24.61 -14.93 0.49
CA LEU A 273 -23.15 -14.82 0.65
C LEU A 273 -22.62 -13.94 -0.47
N PRO A 274 -22.19 -12.69 -0.18
CA PRO A 274 -21.63 -11.81 -1.20
C PRO A 274 -20.18 -12.22 -1.49
N LEU A 275 -19.87 -12.69 -2.70
CA LEU A 275 -18.53 -12.93 -3.18
C LEU A 275 -18.12 -11.75 -4.08
N LYS A 276 -17.15 -10.95 -3.67
CA LYS A 276 -16.60 -9.90 -4.51
C LYS A 276 -15.84 -10.51 -5.68
N ILE A 277 -15.96 -9.93 -6.86
CA ILE A 277 -15.19 -10.36 -8.05
C ILE A 277 -13.72 -10.09 -7.82
N ASN A 278 -13.38 -8.90 -7.29
CA ASN A 278 -12.02 -8.57 -6.88
C ASN A 278 -11.94 -8.60 -5.35
N THR A 279 -11.57 -9.75 -4.78
CA THR A 279 -11.33 -9.90 -3.33
C THR A 279 -9.98 -9.34 -2.90
N ALA A 280 -9.03 -9.23 -3.82
CA ALA A 280 -7.69 -8.71 -3.55
C ALA A 280 -7.65 -7.18 -3.43
N GLY A 281 -8.60 -6.47 -4.05
CA GLY A 281 -8.68 -5.00 -4.01
C GLY A 281 -7.46 -4.32 -4.61
N VAL A 282 -6.99 -3.26 -3.98
CA VAL A 282 -5.84 -2.42 -4.41
C VAL A 282 -4.50 -2.94 -3.88
N ILE A 283 -4.50 -4.01 -3.09
CA ILE A 283 -3.31 -4.53 -2.41
C ILE A 283 -2.24 -5.09 -3.39
N PRO A 284 -2.59 -5.87 -4.43
CA PRO A 284 -1.62 -6.44 -5.36
C PRO A 284 -0.72 -5.42 -6.09
N PRO A 285 -1.22 -4.31 -6.63
CA PRO A 285 -0.38 -3.26 -7.21
C PRO A 285 0.62 -2.66 -6.21
N ILE A 286 0.20 -2.46 -4.95
CA ILE A 286 1.07 -1.94 -3.90
C ILE A 286 2.18 -2.95 -3.58
N PHE A 287 1.87 -4.25 -3.57
CA PHE A 287 2.82 -5.32 -3.35
C PHE A 287 3.84 -5.41 -4.49
N ALA A 288 3.37 -5.40 -5.73
CA ALA A 288 4.24 -5.43 -6.89
C ALA A 288 5.22 -4.24 -6.91
N SER A 289 4.73 -3.03 -6.62
CA SER A 289 5.58 -1.84 -6.55
C SER A 289 6.60 -1.91 -5.41
N SER A 290 6.20 -2.37 -4.22
CA SER A 290 7.10 -2.53 -3.07
C SER A 290 8.18 -3.57 -3.32
N LEU A 291 7.84 -4.68 -3.97
CA LEU A 291 8.80 -5.73 -4.30
C LEU A 291 9.83 -5.26 -5.33
N LEU A 292 9.39 -4.51 -6.35
CA LEU A 292 10.30 -3.95 -7.36
C LEU A 292 11.19 -2.82 -6.81
N LEU A 293 10.76 -2.15 -5.75
CA LEU A 293 11.56 -1.11 -5.10
C LEU A 293 12.80 -1.68 -4.40
N LEU A 294 12.73 -2.88 -3.81
CA LEU A 294 13.85 -3.49 -3.08
C LEU A 294 15.09 -3.73 -3.95
N PRO A 295 15.03 -4.46 -5.07
CA PRO A 295 16.20 -4.66 -5.93
C PRO A 295 16.69 -3.35 -6.56
N ALA A 296 15.80 -2.41 -6.82
CA ALA A 296 16.16 -1.12 -7.38
C ALA A 296 16.94 -0.23 -6.39
N THR A 297 16.55 -0.21 -5.11
CA THR A 297 17.32 0.48 -4.06
C THR A 297 18.64 -0.23 -3.78
N ALA A 298 18.66 -1.56 -3.75
CA ALA A 298 19.89 -2.33 -3.63
C ALA A 298 20.85 -2.04 -4.80
N GLY A 299 20.32 -2.00 -6.03
CA GLY A 299 21.10 -1.68 -7.21
C GLY A 299 21.79 -0.32 -7.15
N GLN A 300 21.10 0.69 -6.66
CA GLN A 300 21.67 2.02 -6.45
C GLN A 300 22.77 2.02 -5.38
N MET A 301 22.63 1.25 -4.31
CA MET A 301 23.67 1.10 -3.28
C MET A 301 24.95 0.49 -3.84
N PHE A 302 24.84 -0.56 -4.66
CA PHE A 302 26.01 -1.21 -5.28
C PHE A 302 26.62 -0.39 -6.43
N ALA A 303 25.82 0.34 -7.19
CA ALA A 303 26.31 1.22 -8.26
C ALA A 303 27.08 2.43 -7.70
N GLY A 304 26.62 3.00 -6.58
CA GLY A 304 27.28 4.15 -5.92
C GLY A 304 28.64 3.84 -5.33
N SER A 305 28.92 2.59 -4.97
CA SER A 305 30.22 2.19 -4.39
C SER A 305 31.33 2.01 -5.45
N GLN A 306 31.01 2.04 -6.76
CA GLN A 306 31.99 1.86 -7.84
C GLN A 306 32.31 3.15 -8.62
N ALA A 307 31.67 4.26 -8.30
CA ALA A 307 31.98 5.55 -8.91
C ALA A 307 33.12 6.28 -8.18
N VAL A 308 34.30 5.65 -8.04
CA VAL A 308 35.55 6.36 -7.74
C VAL A 308 36.30 6.50 -9.07
N PRO A 309 36.36 7.71 -9.67
CA PRO A 309 37.20 7.94 -10.84
C PRO A 309 38.66 8.05 -10.36
N GLY A 310 39.49 7.06 -10.61
CA GLY A 310 40.91 7.21 -10.37
C GLY A 310 41.70 5.97 -10.01
N ALA A 311 41.46 4.83 -10.66
CA ALA A 311 42.43 3.76 -10.67
C ALA A 311 42.33 3.03 -12.01
N ASP A 312 43.43 3.08 -12.73
CA ASP A 312 43.66 2.54 -14.06
C ASP A 312 43.03 1.15 -14.33
N GLY A 313 42.19 1.10 -15.34
CA GLY A 313 42.10 0.07 -16.37
C GLY A 313 42.06 -1.40 -15.98
N ALA A 314 41.10 -1.91 -15.17
CA ALA A 314 40.84 -3.36 -15.13
C ALA A 314 39.59 -3.81 -14.33
N THR A 315 38.46 -3.12 -14.38
CA THR A 315 37.25 -3.62 -13.70
C THR A 315 35.93 -3.34 -14.46
N GLU A 316 36.01 -3.43 -15.81
CA GLU A 316 34.85 -3.07 -16.63
C GLU A 316 33.78 -4.17 -16.79
N ALA A 317 34.04 -5.41 -16.42
CA ALA A 317 33.18 -6.50 -16.86
C ALA A 317 31.99 -6.84 -15.90
N SER A 318 32.12 -6.65 -14.59
CA SER A 318 31.05 -7.05 -13.69
C SER A 318 30.05 -5.92 -13.37
N GLY A 319 30.51 -4.67 -13.41
CA GLY A 319 29.63 -3.49 -13.23
C GLY A 319 28.69 -3.27 -14.40
N SER A 320 29.14 -3.56 -15.63
CA SER A 320 28.35 -3.31 -16.83
C SER A 320 27.15 -4.23 -16.98
N VAL A 321 27.25 -5.51 -16.60
CA VAL A 321 26.14 -6.46 -16.70
C VAL A 321 25.04 -6.13 -15.71
N PHE A 322 25.40 -5.80 -14.48
CA PHE A 322 24.45 -5.43 -13.45
C PHE A 322 23.79 -4.07 -13.74
N GLN A 323 24.58 -3.07 -14.17
CA GLN A 323 24.06 -1.77 -14.61
C GLN A 323 23.17 -1.90 -15.84
N THR A 324 23.56 -2.72 -16.82
CA THR A 324 22.75 -2.99 -18.00
C THR A 324 21.45 -3.69 -17.62
N ALA A 325 21.50 -4.70 -16.74
CA ALA A 325 20.29 -5.36 -16.24
C ALA A 325 19.37 -4.38 -15.47
N MET A 326 19.93 -3.48 -14.66
CA MET A 326 19.17 -2.45 -13.96
C MET A 326 18.60 -1.37 -14.90
N ALA A 327 19.30 -1.02 -15.96
CA ALA A 327 18.79 -0.13 -17.01
C ALA A 327 17.58 -0.75 -17.76
N PHE A 328 17.63 -2.06 -18.01
CA PHE A 328 16.50 -2.79 -18.60
C PHE A 328 15.29 -2.90 -17.65
N ILE A 329 15.52 -2.95 -16.34
CA ILE A 329 14.47 -2.95 -15.30
C ILE A 329 14.09 -1.51 -14.90
N GLY A 330 14.78 -0.51 -15.46
CA GLY A 330 14.51 0.90 -15.22
C GLY A 330 13.08 1.31 -15.56
N TYR A 331 12.58 2.31 -14.84
CA TYR A 331 11.25 2.86 -15.04
C TYR A 331 11.05 3.33 -16.50
N GLY A 332 9.88 3.03 -17.07
CA GLY A 332 9.55 3.38 -18.46
C GLY A 332 10.05 2.36 -19.50
N SER A 333 10.85 1.38 -19.12
CA SER A 333 11.20 0.31 -20.03
C SER A 333 10.02 -0.64 -20.26
N PRO A 334 9.86 -1.19 -21.49
CA PRO A 334 8.80 -2.17 -21.76
C PRO A 334 8.88 -3.41 -20.85
N LEU A 335 10.11 -3.81 -20.49
CA LEU A 335 10.36 -4.95 -19.61
C LEU A 335 9.84 -4.67 -18.19
N TYR A 336 10.08 -3.47 -17.67
CA TYR A 336 9.55 -3.08 -16.35
C TYR A 336 8.02 -3.12 -16.32
N LEU A 337 7.35 -2.56 -17.34
CA LEU A 337 5.89 -2.58 -17.43
C LEU A 337 5.32 -3.99 -17.51
N THR A 338 5.98 -4.85 -18.28
CA THR A 338 5.59 -6.27 -18.41
C THR A 338 5.79 -7.01 -17.09
N LEU A 339 6.95 -6.85 -16.45
CA LEU A 339 7.25 -7.47 -15.16
C LEU A 339 6.29 -7.00 -14.06
N TYR A 340 6.01 -5.69 -14.02
CA TYR A 340 5.03 -5.12 -13.08
C TYR A 340 3.63 -5.71 -13.30
N GLY A 341 3.19 -5.80 -14.57
CA GLY A 341 1.90 -6.40 -14.91
C GLY A 341 1.80 -7.87 -14.50
N VAL A 342 2.84 -8.66 -14.77
CA VAL A 342 2.92 -10.07 -14.36
C VAL A 342 2.88 -10.22 -12.85
N LEU A 343 3.63 -9.38 -12.12
CA LEU A 343 3.63 -9.38 -10.66
C LEU A 343 2.27 -9.00 -10.08
N VAL A 344 1.60 -7.99 -10.65
CA VAL A 344 0.25 -7.61 -10.21
C VAL A 344 -0.72 -8.77 -10.38
N ILE A 345 -0.70 -9.46 -11.54
CA ILE A 345 -1.54 -10.63 -11.79
C ILE A 345 -1.21 -11.76 -10.81
N PHE A 346 0.06 -12.07 -10.62
CA PHE A 346 0.52 -13.08 -9.67
C PHE A 346 0.02 -12.78 -8.25
N PHE A 347 0.25 -11.56 -7.75
CA PHE A 347 -0.20 -11.17 -6.43
C PHE A 347 -1.73 -11.10 -6.29
N CYS A 348 -2.45 -10.82 -7.38
CA CYS A 348 -3.91 -10.86 -7.37
C CYS A 348 -4.42 -12.28 -7.07
N PHE A 349 -3.95 -13.29 -7.80
CA PHE A 349 -4.29 -14.69 -7.55
C PHE A 349 -3.81 -15.17 -6.18
N PHE A 350 -2.57 -14.86 -5.86
CA PHE A 350 -1.96 -15.23 -4.60
C PHE A 350 -2.74 -14.66 -3.42
N TYR A 351 -3.02 -13.36 -3.41
CA TYR A 351 -3.75 -12.70 -2.32
C TYR A 351 -5.20 -13.18 -2.21
N THR A 352 -5.86 -13.40 -3.33
CA THR A 352 -7.22 -13.96 -3.34
C THR A 352 -7.27 -15.30 -2.63
N SER A 353 -6.29 -16.19 -2.86
CA SER A 353 -6.20 -17.49 -2.18
C SER A 353 -5.94 -17.38 -0.67
N PHE A 354 -5.47 -16.22 -0.21
CA PHE A 354 -5.25 -15.94 1.22
C PHE A 354 -6.48 -15.38 1.91
N VAL A 355 -7.13 -14.42 1.26
CA VAL A 355 -8.28 -13.71 1.84
C VAL A 355 -9.53 -14.58 1.82
N PHE A 356 -9.68 -15.37 0.77
CA PHE A 356 -10.81 -16.28 0.61
C PHE A 356 -10.38 -17.73 0.82
N ASP A 357 -10.48 -18.19 2.07
CA ASP A 357 -10.29 -19.59 2.41
C ASP A 357 -11.63 -20.33 2.25
N SER A 358 -11.78 -21.01 1.11
CA SER A 358 -13.01 -21.74 0.76
C SER A 358 -13.31 -22.89 1.74
N GLU A 359 -12.27 -23.51 2.33
CA GLU A 359 -12.42 -24.58 3.31
C GLU A 359 -13.04 -24.03 4.61
N GLN A 360 -12.51 -22.94 5.16
CA GLN A 360 -13.05 -22.32 6.38
C GLN A 360 -14.48 -21.80 6.17
N VAL A 361 -14.78 -21.21 5.00
CA VAL A 361 -16.12 -20.73 4.68
C VAL A 361 -17.11 -21.89 4.59
N SER A 362 -16.73 -22.99 3.92
CA SER A 362 -17.55 -24.18 3.81
C SER A 362 -17.82 -24.85 5.17
N ASP A 363 -16.80 -24.97 6.01
CA ASP A 363 -16.92 -25.50 7.37
C ASP A 363 -17.78 -24.62 8.28
N ASN A 364 -17.64 -23.30 8.20
CA ASN A 364 -18.46 -22.37 8.95
C ASN A 364 -19.94 -22.44 8.53
N LEU A 365 -20.21 -22.52 7.23
CA LEU A 365 -21.58 -22.74 6.72
C LEU A 365 -22.15 -24.06 7.22
N ARG A 366 -21.37 -25.15 7.20
CA ARG A 366 -21.79 -26.45 7.72
C ARG A 366 -22.07 -26.41 9.21
N LYS A 367 -21.23 -25.79 10.01
CA LYS A 367 -21.42 -25.62 11.46
C LYS A 367 -22.65 -24.80 11.81
N GLN A 368 -22.98 -23.80 10.98
CA GLN A 368 -24.18 -22.97 11.15
C GLN A 368 -25.44 -23.61 10.55
N GLY A 369 -25.33 -24.77 9.90
CA GLY A 369 -26.44 -25.47 9.25
C GLY A 369 -26.91 -24.84 7.94
N GLY A 370 -26.13 -23.90 7.38
CA GLY A 370 -26.39 -23.29 6.09
C GLY A 370 -25.98 -24.22 4.93
N PHE A 371 -26.74 -24.22 3.86
CA PHE A 371 -26.41 -24.98 2.63
C PHE A 371 -26.75 -24.17 1.39
N LEU A 372 -26.01 -24.43 0.32
CA LEU A 372 -26.30 -23.91 -1.01
C LEU A 372 -27.33 -24.78 -1.69
N PRO A 373 -28.37 -24.22 -2.32
CA PRO A 373 -29.39 -25.01 -3.06
C PRO A 373 -28.72 -25.88 -4.11
N GLY A 374 -28.99 -27.18 -4.05
CA GLY A 374 -28.46 -28.16 -5.00
C GLY A 374 -27.06 -28.70 -4.73
N ILE A 375 -26.38 -28.21 -3.68
CA ILE A 375 -25.00 -28.63 -3.36
C ILE A 375 -24.97 -29.23 -1.95
N ARG A 376 -24.31 -30.39 -1.80
CA ARG A 376 -24.15 -31.02 -0.48
C ARG A 376 -23.19 -30.20 0.39
N PRO A 377 -23.53 -29.91 1.68
CA PRO A 377 -22.65 -29.18 2.59
C PRO A 377 -21.34 -29.95 2.85
N GLY A 378 -20.23 -29.25 2.89
CA GLY A 378 -18.90 -29.80 3.09
C GLY A 378 -18.01 -29.67 1.85
N ALA A 379 -17.20 -30.70 1.54
CA ALA A 379 -16.19 -30.66 0.48
C ALA A 379 -16.72 -30.18 -0.90
N ARG A 380 -17.94 -30.56 -1.28
CA ARG A 380 -18.55 -30.09 -2.54
C ARG A 380 -18.92 -28.61 -2.53
N THR A 381 -19.22 -28.03 -1.35
CA THR A 381 -19.44 -26.58 -1.21
C THR A 381 -18.13 -25.81 -1.33
N GLN A 382 -17.01 -26.40 -0.90
CA GLN A 382 -15.68 -25.84 -1.07
C GLN A 382 -15.25 -25.83 -2.55
N GLU A 383 -15.56 -26.88 -3.26
CA GLU A 383 -15.19 -27.07 -4.68
C GLU A 383 -15.98 -26.13 -5.63
N TYR A 384 -17.25 -25.82 -5.30
CA TYR A 384 -18.10 -24.90 -6.04
C TYR A 384 -17.66 -23.44 -5.87
#